data_2059d4c7bb5514d77f627c4876d2da1a
#
_entry.id   2059d4c7bb5514d77f627c4876d2da1a
#
_cell.length_a   1.000
_cell.length_b   1.000
_cell.length_c   1.000
_cell.angle_alpha   90.00
_cell.angle_beta   90.00
_cell.angle_gamma   90.00
#
_symmetry.space_group_name_H-M   'P 1'
#
loop_
_entity.id
_entity.type
_entity.pdbx_description
1 polymer ?
#
loop_
_entity_poly.entity_id
_entity_poly.type
_entity_poly.pdbx_seq_one_letter_code
_entity_poly.pdbx_strand_id
1 'polypeptide(L)'
;MTNPTSGPDDRAFFEVDGDLVLPLPLAGGPWSPDEQHGGSVAGILAHLVEGVPTVVPMRICRHTVELMRGAPMRPLRGETEVVRDGRRLQVVRASLFDGDREVARSMTVRLRVSDSATPFDEDLMRHAEDEPPPLPDESATLTMPGTGIPGFLHGVELRRPGGEFRTGAPGLLWLRMYRQFVAGIPTSPYVRMAAVADMLSMVASPLDPSEGLTVTVDLDLHTFRDPVGEWIGLRGLHKNVGDGIGLSEAVLYDLEGRIGRGTATILIDRR
;
A
#
# COMPACT_ATOMS: atom_id res chain seq x y z
N MET A 1 -18.83 -20.06 13.32
CA MET A 1 -19.08 -19.22 14.50
C MET A 1 -19.15 -17.80 14.01
N THR A 2 -20.31 -17.17 14.06
CA THR A 2 -20.55 -15.80 13.63
C THR A 2 -19.89 -14.84 14.61
N ASN A 3 -18.97 -14.02 14.13
CA ASN A 3 -18.30 -12.99 14.91
C ASN A 3 -19.34 -11.90 15.29
N PRO A 4 -19.42 -11.45 16.57
CA PRO A 4 -20.44 -10.52 17.01
C PRO A 4 -20.18 -9.09 16.55
N THR A 5 -21.23 -8.45 16.05
CA THR A 5 -21.48 -7.00 15.95
C THR A 5 -20.35 -6.14 15.41
N SER A 6 -20.15 -6.19 14.08
CA SER A 6 -19.51 -5.08 13.38
C SER A 6 -20.49 -3.89 13.31
N GLY A 7 -20.13 -2.76 13.93
CA GLY A 7 -20.82 -1.50 13.71
C GLY A 7 -20.70 -1.08 12.23
N PRO A 8 -21.50 -0.11 11.76
CA PRO A 8 -21.43 0.38 10.38
C PRO A 8 -20.05 0.88 9.96
N ASP A 9 -19.20 1.26 10.91
CA ASP A 9 -17.87 1.85 10.68
C ASP A 9 -16.75 0.82 10.37
N ASP A 10 -17.01 -0.49 10.57
CA ASP A 10 -16.00 -1.55 10.35
C ASP A 10 -16.02 -2.16 8.92
N ARG A 11 -16.80 -1.59 7.99
CA ARG A 11 -16.99 -2.16 6.66
C ARG A 11 -16.02 -1.66 5.61
N ALA A 12 -15.46 -0.46 5.80
CA ALA A 12 -14.57 0.20 4.86
C ALA A 12 -13.50 1.02 5.57
N PHE A 13 -12.49 1.44 4.82
CA PHE A 13 -11.43 2.33 5.32
C PHE A 13 -11.81 3.80 5.18
N PHE A 14 -12.58 4.14 4.15
CA PHE A 14 -12.97 5.52 3.85
C PHE A 14 -14.42 5.62 3.37
N GLU A 15 -14.99 6.81 3.56
CA GLU A 15 -16.07 7.35 2.74
C GLU A 15 -15.53 8.51 1.89
N VAL A 16 -16.05 8.66 0.67
CA VAL A 16 -15.66 9.74 -0.25
C VAL A 16 -16.91 10.39 -0.79
N ASP A 17 -17.01 11.72 -0.64
CA ASP A 17 -18.09 12.52 -1.18
C ASP A 17 -17.52 13.76 -1.89
N GLY A 18 -17.48 13.73 -3.21
CA GLY A 18 -16.80 14.75 -4.01
C GLY A 18 -15.30 14.80 -3.72
N ASP A 19 -14.84 15.93 -3.22
CA ASP A 19 -13.46 16.15 -2.80
C ASP A 19 -13.21 15.82 -1.31
N LEU A 20 -14.27 15.52 -0.57
CA LEU A 20 -14.18 15.16 0.84
C LEU A 20 -13.80 13.68 1.02
N VAL A 21 -12.70 13.44 1.69
CA VAL A 21 -12.19 12.12 2.07
C VAL A 21 -12.35 11.96 3.58
N LEU A 22 -13.24 11.06 3.99
CA LEU A 22 -13.54 10.81 5.40
C LEU A 22 -12.90 9.48 5.83
N PRO A 23 -11.84 9.49 6.67
CA PRO A 23 -11.27 8.26 7.21
C PRO A 23 -12.21 7.64 8.24
N LEU A 24 -12.46 6.34 8.10
CA LEU A 24 -13.18 5.50 9.04
C LEU A 24 -12.19 4.81 9.99
N PRO A 25 -12.63 4.18 11.09
CA PRO A 25 -11.73 3.58 12.08
C PRO A 25 -10.66 2.63 11.49
N LEU A 26 -10.99 1.90 10.42
CA LEU A 26 -10.02 1.04 9.72
C LEU A 26 -8.87 1.81 9.03
N ALA A 27 -9.01 3.10 8.79
CA ALA A 27 -7.91 3.90 8.22
C ALA A 27 -6.82 4.22 9.25
N GLY A 28 -7.07 4.01 10.54
CA GLY A 28 -6.17 4.37 11.63
C GLY A 28 -4.85 3.64 11.64
N GLY A 29 -3.82 4.33 12.10
CA GLY A 29 -2.47 3.82 12.25
C GLY A 29 -2.20 3.18 13.62
N PRO A 30 -1.06 2.46 13.77
CA PRO A 30 -0.70 1.81 15.01
C PRO A 30 0.00 2.75 16.00
N TRP A 31 0.42 3.93 15.56
CA TRP A 31 1.27 4.82 16.35
C TRP A 31 0.49 5.84 17.16
N SER A 32 -0.62 6.32 16.60
CA SER A 32 -1.50 7.31 17.23
C SER A 32 -2.96 7.00 16.86
N PRO A 33 -3.92 7.10 17.80
CA PRO A 33 -5.34 6.96 17.49
C PRO A 33 -5.87 8.10 16.60
N ASP A 34 -5.14 9.21 16.55
CA ASP A 34 -5.53 10.42 15.83
C ASP A 34 -4.93 10.48 14.42
N GLU A 35 -4.14 9.48 14.01
CA GLU A 35 -3.44 9.45 12.73
C GLU A 35 -3.77 8.20 11.91
N GLN A 36 -3.81 8.39 10.59
CA GLN A 36 -4.04 7.32 9.63
C GLN A 36 -2.76 6.47 9.43
N HIS A 37 -2.95 5.21 9.06
CA HIS A 37 -1.88 4.33 8.59
C HIS A 37 -1.34 4.82 7.23
N GLY A 38 -0.02 4.75 7.00
CA GLY A 38 0.59 5.14 5.72
C GLY A 38 -0.02 4.39 4.52
N GLY A 39 -0.36 3.12 4.70
CA GLY A 39 -1.06 2.33 3.69
C GLY A 39 -2.47 2.84 3.37
N SER A 40 -3.20 3.33 4.37
CA SER A 40 -4.48 3.99 4.13
C SER A 40 -4.30 5.23 3.27
N VAL A 41 -3.29 6.04 3.57
CA VAL A 41 -2.96 7.25 2.80
C VAL A 41 -2.52 6.91 1.38
N ALA A 42 -1.65 5.91 1.20
CA ALA A 42 -1.19 5.48 -0.12
C ALA A 42 -2.35 4.95 -0.98
N GLY A 43 -3.22 4.14 -0.38
CA GLY A 43 -4.39 3.59 -1.08
C GLY A 43 -5.41 4.65 -1.48
N ILE A 44 -5.71 5.64 -0.62
CA ILE A 44 -6.68 6.69 -0.97
C ILE A 44 -6.15 7.64 -2.04
N LEU A 45 -4.85 7.94 -2.05
CA LEU A 45 -4.22 8.69 -3.13
C LEU A 45 -4.29 7.92 -4.47
N ALA A 46 -4.09 6.60 -4.45
CA ALA A 46 -4.27 5.76 -5.64
C ALA A 46 -5.73 5.75 -6.12
N HIS A 47 -6.72 5.69 -5.20
CA HIS A 47 -8.13 5.77 -5.52
C HIS A 47 -8.50 7.11 -6.19
N LEU A 48 -8.03 8.23 -5.65
CA LEU A 48 -8.24 9.55 -6.24
C LEU A 48 -7.66 9.63 -7.66
N VAL A 49 -6.47 9.07 -7.86
CA VAL A 49 -5.85 9.00 -9.19
C VAL A 49 -6.70 8.16 -10.15
N GLU A 50 -7.21 7.00 -9.74
CA GLU A 50 -8.05 6.15 -10.60
C GLU A 50 -9.33 6.86 -11.05
N GLY A 51 -9.86 7.79 -10.26
CA GLY A 51 -11.00 8.64 -10.61
C GLY A 51 -10.74 9.64 -11.75
N VAL A 52 -9.46 9.93 -12.06
CA VAL A 52 -9.12 10.85 -13.15
C VAL A 52 -9.28 10.14 -14.51
N PRO A 53 -10.07 10.71 -15.47
CA PRO A 53 -10.28 10.08 -16.77
C PRO A 53 -9.01 10.01 -17.61
N THR A 54 -8.97 9.03 -18.51
CA THR A 54 -7.92 8.86 -19.52
C THR A 54 -8.51 8.86 -20.93
N VAL A 55 -7.78 9.41 -21.91
CA VAL A 55 -8.25 9.48 -23.32
C VAL A 55 -8.12 8.15 -24.07
N VAL A 56 -7.35 7.20 -23.53
CA VAL A 56 -7.20 5.83 -24.03
C VAL A 56 -7.01 4.91 -22.81
N PRO A 57 -7.22 3.59 -22.93
CA PRO A 57 -6.91 2.68 -21.83
C PRO A 57 -5.46 2.82 -21.36
N MET A 58 -5.28 3.09 -20.07
CA MET A 58 -3.97 3.25 -19.43
C MET A 58 -3.88 2.43 -18.14
N ARG A 59 -2.66 2.06 -17.78
CA ARG A 59 -2.33 1.38 -16.54
C ARG A 59 -1.40 2.25 -15.70
N ILE A 60 -1.58 2.22 -14.40
CA ILE A 60 -0.62 2.84 -13.46
C ILE A 60 0.65 1.99 -13.47
N CYS A 61 1.78 2.62 -13.79
CA CYS A 61 3.09 1.97 -13.85
C CYS A 61 4.06 2.48 -12.79
N ARG A 62 3.82 3.68 -12.27
CA ARG A 62 4.53 4.23 -11.12
C ARG A 62 3.57 5.00 -10.22
N HIS A 63 3.72 4.83 -8.92
CA HIS A 63 3.00 5.60 -7.90
C HIS A 63 3.96 5.94 -6.76
N THR A 64 4.43 7.18 -6.75
CA THR A 64 5.32 7.71 -5.72
C THR A 64 4.47 8.48 -4.74
N VAL A 65 4.51 8.11 -3.47
CA VAL A 65 3.77 8.73 -2.36
C VAL A 65 4.75 9.41 -1.42
N GLU A 66 4.47 10.64 -1.03
CA GLU A 66 5.18 11.38 0.00
C GLU A 66 4.26 11.55 1.22
N LEU A 67 4.66 10.99 2.36
CA LEU A 67 3.97 11.09 3.64
C LEU A 67 4.61 12.23 4.45
N MET A 68 4.25 13.45 4.13
CA MET A 68 4.93 14.65 4.66
C MET A 68 4.69 14.85 6.15
N ARG A 69 3.60 14.28 6.68
CA ARG A 69 3.23 14.32 8.11
C ARG A 69 2.13 13.32 8.41
N GLY A 70 1.87 13.04 9.69
CA GLY A 70 0.73 12.21 10.10
C GLY A 70 -0.57 12.78 9.53
N ALA A 71 -1.26 12.00 8.71
CA ALA A 71 -2.57 12.36 8.18
C ALA A 71 -3.60 12.13 9.30
N PRO A 72 -4.37 13.16 9.72
CA PRO A 72 -5.26 13.02 10.86
C PRO A 72 -6.49 12.16 10.54
N MET A 73 -7.08 11.55 11.60
CA MET A 73 -8.34 10.79 11.56
C MET A 73 -9.55 11.74 11.57
N ARG A 74 -9.60 12.67 10.63
CA ARG A 74 -10.70 13.60 10.39
C ARG A 74 -10.85 13.88 8.90
N PRO A 75 -11.98 14.49 8.45
CA PRO A 75 -12.19 14.80 7.05
C PRO A 75 -11.01 15.56 6.44
N LEU A 76 -10.54 15.09 5.31
CA LEU A 76 -9.50 15.70 4.49
C LEU A 76 -10.07 16.10 3.14
N ARG A 77 -9.48 17.10 2.51
CA ARG A 77 -9.80 17.45 1.13
C ARG A 77 -8.82 16.75 0.19
N GLY A 78 -9.37 15.96 -0.75
CA GLY A 78 -8.63 15.29 -1.81
C GLY A 78 -8.63 16.11 -3.08
N GLU A 79 -7.47 16.36 -3.68
CA GLU A 79 -7.33 17.07 -4.94
C GLU A 79 -6.55 16.24 -5.96
N THR A 80 -6.91 16.37 -7.22
CA THR A 80 -6.16 15.78 -8.34
C THR A 80 -5.83 16.83 -9.39
N GLU A 81 -4.62 16.75 -9.92
CA GLU A 81 -4.13 17.60 -11.00
C GLU A 81 -3.52 16.73 -12.10
N VAL A 82 -3.99 16.91 -13.34
CA VAL A 82 -3.36 16.30 -14.51
C VAL A 82 -2.17 17.15 -14.92
N VAL A 83 -0.97 16.76 -14.46
CA VAL A 83 0.29 17.46 -14.75
C VAL A 83 0.69 17.31 -16.21
N ARG A 84 0.38 16.15 -16.78
CA ARG A 84 0.60 15.87 -18.22
C ARG A 84 -0.52 14.96 -18.71
N ASP A 85 -1.16 15.37 -19.79
CA ASP A 85 -2.13 14.55 -20.51
C ASP A 85 -1.63 14.23 -21.92
N GLY A 86 -1.71 12.96 -22.30
CA GLY A 86 -1.26 12.52 -23.61
C GLY A 86 -1.68 11.08 -23.91
N ARG A 87 -1.73 10.73 -25.20
CA ARG A 87 -2.22 9.41 -25.65
C ARG A 87 -1.30 8.23 -25.28
N ARG A 88 -0.05 8.46 -24.88
CA ARG A 88 0.91 7.40 -24.50
C ARG A 88 1.24 7.41 -23.02
N LEU A 89 1.16 8.56 -22.40
CA LEU A 89 1.59 8.83 -21.05
C LEU A 89 0.70 9.91 -20.45
N GLN A 90 0.16 9.64 -19.25
CA GLN A 90 -0.48 10.61 -18.37
C GLN A 90 0.28 10.67 -17.04
N VAL A 91 0.43 11.88 -16.50
CA VAL A 91 0.97 12.10 -15.16
C VAL A 91 -0.08 12.82 -14.33
N VAL A 92 -0.43 12.24 -13.19
CA VAL A 92 -1.42 12.78 -12.26
C VAL A 92 -0.76 13.00 -10.91
N ARG A 93 -0.97 14.17 -10.35
CA ARG A 93 -0.73 14.47 -8.95
C ARG A 93 -2.04 14.29 -8.19
N ALA A 94 -2.01 13.61 -7.05
CA ALA A 94 -3.08 13.63 -6.07
C ALA A 94 -2.53 14.12 -4.74
N SER A 95 -3.32 14.91 -3.99
CA SER A 95 -2.92 15.51 -2.72
C SER A 95 -4.04 15.42 -1.70
N LEU A 96 -3.69 15.25 -0.43
CA LEU A 96 -4.60 15.33 0.71
C LEU A 96 -4.27 16.55 1.55
N PHE A 97 -5.30 17.33 1.89
CA PHE A 97 -5.18 18.54 2.67
C PHE A 97 -5.99 18.46 3.97
N ASP A 98 -5.37 18.90 5.06
CA ASP A 98 -6.00 19.21 6.33
C ASP A 98 -6.15 20.75 6.42
N GLY A 99 -7.34 21.26 6.10
CA GLY A 99 -7.52 22.67 5.81
C GLY A 99 -6.67 23.09 4.60
N ASP A 100 -5.79 24.08 4.80
CA ASP A 100 -4.87 24.57 3.75
C ASP A 100 -3.50 23.83 3.76
N ARG A 101 -3.33 22.86 4.67
CA ARG A 101 -2.06 22.19 4.87
C ARG A 101 -2.02 20.85 4.14
N GLU A 102 -1.15 20.71 3.16
CA GLU A 102 -0.90 19.43 2.49
C GLU A 102 -0.26 18.44 3.47
N VAL A 103 -0.89 17.27 3.65
CA VAL A 103 -0.43 16.22 4.57
C VAL A 103 0.24 15.06 3.86
N ALA A 104 -0.22 14.75 2.65
CA ALA A 104 0.37 13.74 1.79
C ALA A 104 0.06 14.03 0.33
N ARG A 105 0.88 13.51 -0.56
CA ARG A 105 0.63 13.56 -2.00
C ARG A 105 1.21 12.37 -2.73
N SER A 106 0.76 12.18 -3.97
CA SER A 106 1.37 11.24 -4.90
C SER A 106 1.64 11.87 -6.25
N MET A 107 2.66 11.34 -6.93
CA MET A 107 2.92 11.58 -8.34
C MET A 107 2.82 10.25 -9.08
N THR A 108 1.82 10.11 -9.91
CA THR A 108 1.46 8.85 -10.56
C THR A 108 1.65 8.92 -12.07
N VAL A 109 2.31 7.91 -12.63
CA VAL A 109 2.50 7.75 -14.06
C VAL A 109 1.61 6.63 -14.57
N ARG A 110 0.82 6.93 -15.59
CA ARG A 110 0.02 5.97 -16.36
C ARG A 110 0.57 5.83 -17.77
N LEU A 111 0.68 4.61 -18.25
CA LEU A 111 1.08 4.31 -19.62
C LEU A 111 -0.06 3.63 -20.37
N ARG A 112 -0.12 3.93 -21.68
CA ARG A 112 -1.10 3.33 -22.59
C ARG A 112 -0.90 1.81 -22.64
N VAL A 113 -1.98 1.06 -22.43
CA VAL A 113 -2.05 -0.36 -22.76
C VAL A 113 -2.22 -0.51 -24.27
N SER A 114 -1.47 -1.40 -24.90
CA SER A 114 -1.50 -1.60 -26.35
C SER A 114 -1.35 -3.09 -26.68
N ASP A 115 -2.24 -3.58 -27.52
CA ASP A 115 -2.17 -4.96 -28.06
C ASP A 115 -1.10 -5.10 -29.15
N SER A 116 -0.56 -3.98 -29.64
CA SER A 116 0.53 -3.95 -30.62
C SER A 116 1.91 -4.07 -29.96
N ALA A 117 2.03 -4.97 -28.98
CA ALA A 117 3.31 -5.25 -28.38
C ALA A 117 4.32 -5.71 -29.43
N THR A 118 5.52 -5.13 -29.41
CA THR A 118 6.63 -5.67 -30.18
C THR A 118 6.87 -7.10 -29.70
N PRO A 119 6.94 -8.08 -30.60
CA PRO A 119 7.29 -9.43 -30.21
C PRO A 119 8.60 -9.44 -29.43
N PHE A 120 8.60 -10.08 -28.29
CA PHE A 120 9.80 -10.27 -27.47
C PHE A 120 9.94 -11.76 -27.14
N ASP A 121 11.16 -12.18 -26.88
CA ASP A 121 11.46 -13.53 -26.46
C ASP A 121 11.18 -13.66 -24.95
N GLU A 122 10.12 -14.39 -24.60
CA GLU A 122 9.69 -14.56 -23.21
C GLU A 122 10.76 -15.26 -22.37
N ASP A 123 11.53 -16.19 -22.97
CA ASP A 123 12.58 -16.91 -22.24
C ASP A 123 13.73 -15.99 -21.84
N LEU A 124 14.05 -14.98 -22.67
CA LEU A 124 15.05 -13.96 -22.34
C LEU A 124 14.58 -12.99 -21.26
N MET A 125 13.27 -12.85 -21.06
CA MET A 125 12.69 -11.94 -20.08
C MET A 125 12.39 -12.62 -18.74
N ARG A 126 12.46 -13.97 -18.69
CA ARG A 126 12.16 -14.73 -17.48
C ARG A 126 13.31 -14.68 -16.49
N HIS A 127 12.98 -14.35 -15.24
CA HIS A 127 13.90 -14.33 -14.12
C HIS A 127 13.43 -15.26 -13.00
N ALA A 128 14.35 -15.79 -12.21
CA ALA A 128 14.01 -16.63 -11.06
C ALA A 128 13.12 -15.91 -10.00
N GLU A 129 13.16 -14.58 -9.99
CA GLU A 129 12.29 -13.76 -9.14
C GLU A 129 10.86 -13.60 -9.66
N ASP A 130 10.54 -14.07 -10.87
CA ASP A 130 9.20 -13.91 -11.45
C ASP A 130 8.20 -14.92 -10.86
N GLU A 131 8.70 -16.05 -10.35
CA GLU A 131 7.86 -17.01 -9.64
C GLU A 131 7.47 -16.51 -8.25
N PRO A 132 6.16 -16.55 -7.91
CA PRO A 132 5.73 -16.10 -6.61
C PRO A 132 6.22 -17.07 -5.53
N PRO A 133 6.66 -16.56 -4.38
CA PRO A 133 6.89 -17.43 -3.23
C PRO A 133 5.56 -18.07 -2.80
N PRO A 134 5.58 -19.31 -2.25
CA PRO A 134 4.35 -19.98 -1.85
C PRO A 134 3.58 -19.18 -0.80
N LEU A 135 2.24 -19.11 -0.96
CA LEU A 135 1.36 -18.56 0.05
C LEU A 135 1.36 -19.49 1.28
N PRO A 136 1.70 -18.99 2.47
CA PRO A 136 1.61 -19.78 3.69
C PRO A 136 0.18 -20.20 4.00
N ASP A 137 0.01 -21.32 4.70
CA ASP A 137 -1.28 -21.76 5.19
C ASP A 137 -1.85 -20.83 6.30
N GLU A 138 -3.07 -21.10 6.76
CA GLU A 138 -3.75 -20.26 7.75
C GLU A 138 -3.05 -20.24 9.12
N SER A 139 -2.24 -21.24 9.46
CA SER A 139 -1.49 -21.28 10.71
C SER A 139 -0.39 -20.23 10.78
N ALA A 140 0.03 -19.71 9.63
CA ALA A 140 1.00 -18.62 9.51
C ALA A 140 0.36 -17.20 9.59
N THR A 141 -0.93 -17.11 9.92
CA THR A 141 -1.62 -15.83 10.09
C THR A 141 -1.05 -15.11 11.31
N LEU A 142 -0.56 -13.89 11.08
CA LEU A 142 -0.09 -13.03 12.17
C LEU A 142 -1.26 -12.37 12.86
N THR A 143 -1.38 -12.60 14.16
CA THR A 143 -2.25 -11.80 15.01
C THR A 143 -1.44 -10.64 15.56
N MET A 144 -1.75 -9.43 15.12
CA MET A 144 -1.08 -8.24 15.65
C MET A 144 -1.40 -8.07 17.13
N PRO A 145 -0.41 -7.74 17.97
CA PRO A 145 -0.67 -7.38 19.36
C PRO A 145 -1.70 -6.24 19.35
N GLY A 146 -2.85 -6.48 19.99
CA GLY A 146 -3.92 -5.51 19.97
C GLY A 146 -3.51 -4.25 20.73
N THR A 147 -3.51 -3.11 20.05
CA THR A 147 -3.48 -1.79 20.70
C THR A 147 -4.84 -1.45 21.33
N GLY A 148 -5.87 -2.30 21.09
CA GLY A 148 -7.26 -2.04 21.48
C GLY A 148 -7.96 -0.98 20.60
N ILE A 149 -7.25 -0.39 19.65
CA ILE A 149 -7.77 0.62 18.73
C ILE A 149 -7.98 -0.04 17.37
N PRO A 150 -9.20 0.01 16.79
CA PRO A 150 -9.42 -0.40 15.42
C PRO A 150 -8.50 0.39 14.46
N GLY A 151 -7.93 -0.29 13.47
CA GLY A 151 -7.04 0.35 12.51
C GLY A 151 -6.79 -0.51 11.29
N PHE A 152 -5.88 -0.11 10.43
CA PHE A 152 -5.57 -0.70 9.14
C PHE A 152 -5.44 -2.23 9.17
N LEU A 153 -4.72 -2.74 10.16
CA LEU A 153 -4.46 -4.17 10.29
C LEU A 153 -5.71 -5.01 10.67
N HIS A 154 -6.80 -4.38 11.12
CA HIS A 154 -8.07 -5.05 11.34
C HIS A 154 -8.89 -5.27 10.06
N GLY A 155 -8.49 -4.64 8.95
CA GLY A 155 -9.08 -4.83 7.62
C GLY A 155 -8.23 -5.67 6.69
N VAL A 156 -7.05 -6.16 7.15
CA VAL A 156 -6.07 -6.88 6.35
C VAL A 156 -5.64 -8.17 7.05
N GLU A 157 -5.69 -9.28 6.33
CA GLU A 157 -5.07 -10.53 6.77
C GLU A 157 -3.60 -10.54 6.39
N LEU A 158 -2.75 -10.93 7.34
CA LEU A 158 -1.31 -11.05 7.15
C LEU A 158 -0.89 -12.50 7.37
N ARG A 159 -0.12 -13.07 6.43
CA ARG A 159 0.51 -14.38 6.60
C ARG A 159 2.01 -14.28 6.40
N ARG A 160 2.75 -14.88 7.32
CA ARG A 160 4.21 -14.88 7.30
C ARG A 160 4.74 -16.29 7.59
N PRO A 161 5.63 -16.84 6.76
CA PRO A 161 6.30 -18.10 7.10
C PRO A 161 7.02 -17.98 8.45
N GLY A 162 6.80 -18.95 9.34
CA GLY A 162 7.38 -18.96 10.69
C GLY A 162 6.64 -18.12 11.73
N GLY A 163 5.67 -17.28 11.36
CA GLY A 163 4.80 -16.58 12.32
C GLY A 163 5.45 -15.50 13.18
N GLU A 164 6.70 -15.11 12.93
CA GLU A 164 7.47 -14.16 13.74
C GLU A 164 7.59 -12.79 13.06
N PHE A 165 7.54 -11.70 13.86
CA PHE A 165 7.73 -10.33 13.36
C PHE A 165 9.19 -10.02 13.02
N ARG A 166 10.13 -10.44 13.89
CA ARG A 166 11.55 -10.24 13.67
C ARG A 166 12.10 -11.33 12.78
N THR A 167 12.41 -10.99 11.54
CA THR A 167 13.07 -11.91 10.63
C THR A 167 14.27 -11.25 9.99
N GLY A 168 15.30 -12.05 9.72
CA GLY A 168 16.39 -11.60 8.85
C GLY A 168 15.91 -11.42 7.41
N ALA A 169 16.70 -10.73 6.60
CA ALA A 169 16.45 -10.59 5.17
C ALA A 169 16.86 -11.85 4.39
N PRO A 170 16.14 -12.20 3.28
CA PRO A 170 14.91 -11.55 2.82
C PRO A 170 13.69 -12.01 3.64
N GLY A 171 12.85 -11.06 4.03
CA GLY A 171 11.56 -11.34 4.64
C GLY A 171 10.49 -11.63 3.59
N LEU A 172 9.45 -12.35 3.99
CA LEU A 172 8.27 -12.61 3.16
C LEU A 172 7.00 -12.30 3.97
N LEU A 173 6.09 -11.57 3.35
CA LEU A 173 4.78 -11.25 3.91
C LEU A 173 3.73 -11.34 2.81
N TRP A 174 2.65 -12.08 3.06
CA TRP A 174 1.47 -12.09 2.22
C TRP A 174 0.33 -11.36 2.90
N LEU A 175 -0.36 -10.49 2.13
CA LEU A 175 -1.42 -9.63 2.62
C LEU A 175 -2.68 -9.79 1.78
N ARG A 176 -3.83 -9.83 2.45
CA ARG A 176 -5.13 -9.82 1.82
C ARG A 176 -6.03 -8.80 2.50
N MET A 177 -6.47 -7.79 1.75
CA MET A 177 -7.48 -6.85 2.22
C MET A 177 -8.87 -7.46 2.02
N TYR A 178 -9.60 -7.68 3.10
CA TYR A 178 -10.92 -8.32 3.07
C TYR A 178 -12.08 -7.34 3.35
N ARG A 179 -11.78 -6.05 3.50
CA ARG A 179 -12.74 -4.96 3.64
C ARG A 179 -12.72 -4.06 2.40
N GLN A 180 -13.84 -3.40 2.14
CA GLN A 180 -13.86 -2.37 1.08
C GLN A 180 -12.91 -1.24 1.44
N PHE A 181 -12.22 -0.71 0.45
CA PHE A 181 -11.33 0.43 0.69
C PHE A 181 -12.13 1.73 0.81
N VAL A 182 -13.04 1.97 -0.13
CA VAL A 182 -14.04 3.05 -0.06
C VAL A 182 -15.42 2.43 0.04
N ALA A 183 -16.24 2.92 0.96
CA ALA A 183 -17.59 2.41 1.20
C ALA A 183 -18.46 2.44 -0.07
N GLY A 184 -19.09 1.32 -0.39
CA GLY A 184 -19.95 1.18 -1.55
C GLY A 184 -19.23 1.07 -2.90
N ILE A 185 -17.89 1.14 -2.93
CA ILE A 185 -17.09 1.05 -4.15
C ILE A 185 -16.26 -0.25 -4.12
N PRO A 186 -16.31 -1.11 -5.15
CA PRO A 186 -15.42 -2.25 -5.25
C PRO A 186 -13.95 -1.81 -5.23
N THR A 187 -13.16 -2.39 -4.35
CA THR A 187 -11.73 -2.06 -4.24
C THR A 187 -10.98 -2.55 -5.48
N SER A 188 -10.36 -1.64 -6.22
CA SER A 188 -9.56 -2.00 -7.38
C SER A 188 -8.32 -2.81 -6.97
N PRO A 189 -7.79 -3.66 -7.85
CA PRO A 189 -6.55 -4.39 -7.58
C PRO A 189 -5.38 -3.46 -7.27
N TYR A 190 -5.29 -2.31 -7.96
CA TYR A 190 -4.20 -1.36 -7.74
C TYR A 190 -4.30 -0.64 -6.39
N VAL A 191 -5.48 -0.15 -6.02
CA VAL A 191 -5.73 0.46 -4.70
C VAL A 191 -5.38 -0.51 -3.58
N ARG A 192 -5.81 -1.79 -3.70
CA ARG A 192 -5.46 -2.84 -2.73
C ARG A 192 -3.95 -3.00 -2.59
N MET A 193 -3.23 -3.11 -3.71
CA MET A 193 -1.78 -3.24 -3.72
C MET A 193 -1.11 -2.00 -3.12
N ALA A 194 -1.50 -0.79 -3.52
CA ALA A 194 -0.91 0.45 -3.02
C ALA A 194 -1.09 0.58 -1.50
N ALA A 195 -2.29 0.22 -0.99
CA ALA A 195 -2.57 0.26 0.44
C ALA A 195 -1.71 -0.73 1.25
N VAL A 196 -1.55 -1.97 0.78
CA VAL A 196 -0.78 -2.98 1.54
C VAL A 196 0.73 -2.85 1.34
N ALA A 197 1.19 -2.13 0.31
CA ALA A 197 2.61 -1.97 0.00
C ALA A 197 3.37 -1.16 1.08
N ASP A 198 2.71 -0.31 1.85
CA ASP A 198 3.32 0.38 3.01
C ASP A 198 3.88 -0.61 4.05
N MET A 199 3.37 -1.85 4.07
CA MET A 199 3.90 -2.93 4.91
C MET A 199 5.32 -3.38 4.50
N LEU A 200 5.90 -2.79 3.44
CA LEU A 200 7.33 -2.89 3.11
C LEU A 200 8.22 -2.59 4.32
N SER A 201 7.85 -1.63 5.15
CA SER A 201 8.57 -1.27 6.37
C SER A 201 8.68 -2.43 7.37
N MET A 202 7.77 -3.40 7.31
CA MET A 202 7.72 -4.56 8.22
C MET A 202 8.29 -5.85 7.63
N VAL A 203 8.47 -5.95 6.31
CA VAL A 203 8.79 -7.23 5.64
C VAL A 203 10.05 -7.88 6.19
N ALA A 204 11.08 -7.10 6.43
CA ALA A 204 12.36 -7.58 6.95
C ALA A 204 12.90 -6.70 8.08
N SER A 205 12.02 -6.01 8.82
CA SER A 205 12.44 -5.15 9.92
C SER A 205 13.11 -5.97 11.01
N PRO A 206 14.33 -5.62 11.43
CA PRO A 206 14.99 -6.24 12.55
C PRO A 206 14.50 -5.70 13.90
N LEU A 207 13.66 -4.66 13.89
CA LEU A 207 13.20 -3.97 15.09
C LEU A 207 11.95 -4.63 15.64
N ASP A 208 11.89 -4.75 16.95
CA ASP A 208 10.67 -5.08 17.67
C ASP A 208 9.79 -3.81 17.73
N PRO A 209 8.50 -3.88 17.35
CA PRO A 209 7.60 -2.72 17.42
C PRO A 209 7.46 -2.14 18.84
N SER A 210 7.79 -2.91 19.90
CA SER A 210 7.78 -2.43 21.28
C SER A 210 9.02 -1.62 21.65
N GLU A 211 10.12 -1.77 20.91
CA GLU A 211 11.42 -1.14 21.20
C GLU A 211 11.67 0.12 20.36
N GLY A 212 11.01 0.24 19.22
CA GLY A 212 11.25 1.32 18.29
C GLY A 212 10.04 1.72 17.45
N LEU A 213 10.13 2.92 16.92
CA LEU A 213 9.20 3.50 15.96
C LEU A 213 9.83 3.41 14.57
N THR A 214 9.08 2.85 13.61
CA THR A 214 9.45 2.86 12.19
C THR A 214 8.38 3.59 11.42
N VAL A 215 8.71 4.74 10.86
CA VAL A 215 7.77 5.57 10.11
C VAL A 215 8.17 5.58 8.63
N THR A 216 7.27 5.19 7.77
CA THR A 216 7.42 5.33 6.32
C THR A 216 7.33 6.82 5.97
N VAL A 217 8.36 7.34 5.31
CA VAL A 217 8.45 8.75 4.87
C VAL A 217 7.94 8.89 3.44
N ASP A 218 8.28 7.94 2.60
CA ASP A 218 7.84 7.83 1.22
C ASP A 218 7.57 6.38 0.83
N LEU A 219 6.87 6.20 -0.27
CA LEU A 219 6.64 4.90 -0.89
C LEU A 219 6.71 5.06 -2.41
N ASP A 220 7.60 4.33 -3.06
CA ASP A 220 7.71 4.33 -4.53
C ASP A 220 7.40 2.94 -5.08
N LEU A 221 6.35 2.85 -5.90
CA LEU A 221 5.86 1.62 -6.49
C LEU A 221 6.05 1.65 -8.01
N HIS A 222 6.69 0.63 -8.56
CA HIS A 222 6.79 0.40 -9.99
C HIS A 222 6.15 -0.94 -10.34
N THR A 223 5.18 -0.91 -11.26
CA THR A 223 4.45 -2.11 -11.70
C THR A 223 4.45 -2.22 -13.21
N PHE A 224 4.51 -3.45 -13.72
CA PHE A 224 4.41 -3.73 -15.16
C PHE A 224 3.10 -4.42 -15.54
N ARG A 225 2.34 -4.91 -14.58
CA ARG A 225 0.97 -5.42 -14.74
C ARG A 225 0.12 -5.12 -13.53
N ASP A 226 -1.19 -5.18 -13.68
CA ASP A 226 -2.12 -5.08 -12.56
C ASP A 226 -2.10 -6.38 -11.74
N PRO A 227 -2.30 -6.30 -10.42
CA PRO A 227 -2.44 -7.48 -9.59
C PRO A 227 -3.69 -8.29 -9.94
N VAL A 228 -3.60 -9.62 -9.83
CA VAL A 228 -4.72 -10.56 -9.99
C VAL A 228 -5.05 -11.18 -8.64
N GLY A 229 -6.36 -11.35 -8.35
CA GLY A 229 -6.83 -11.92 -7.10
C GLY A 229 -6.73 -10.95 -5.91
N GLU A 230 -6.73 -11.51 -4.70
CA GLU A 230 -6.81 -10.74 -3.45
C GLU A 230 -5.50 -10.68 -2.67
N TRP A 231 -4.58 -11.61 -2.93
CA TRP A 231 -3.33 -11.72 -2.21
C TRP A 231 -2.22 -10.92 -2.88
N ILE A 232 -1.51 -10.13 -2.09
CA ILE A 232 -0.30 -9.41 -2.47
C ILE A 232 0.85 -9.93 -1.61
N GLY A 233 1.90 -10.42 -2.26
CA GLY A 233 3.12 -10.87 -1.62
C GLY A 233 4.21 -9.81 -1.66
N LEU A 234 4.90 -9.61 -0.55
CA LEU A 234 6.06 -8.74 -0.41
C LEU A 234 7.26 -9.60 -0.02
N ARG A 235 8.27 -9.71 -0.88
CA ARG A 235 9.55 -10.34 -0.54
C ARG A 235 10.66 -9.31 -0.61
N GLY A 236 11.22 -8.96 0.53
CA GLY A 236 12.11 -7.82 0.60
C GLY A 236 13.12 -7.84 1.71
N LEU A 237 13.84 -6.75 1.81
CA LEU A 237 14.88 -6.52 2.81
C LEU A 237 14.78 -5.11 3.38
N HIS A 238 15.34 -4.95 4.56
CA HIS A 238 15.51 -3.68 5.24
C HIS A 238 16.99 -3.46 5.54
N LYS A 239 17.47 -2.26 5.31
CA LYS A 239 18.82 -1.81 5.60
C LYS A 239 18.79 -0.55 6.45
N ASN A 240 19.60 -0.53 7.50
CA ASN A 240 19.92 0.67 8.27
C ASN A 240 21.35 0.51 8.85
N VAL A 241 21.94 1.60 9.27
CA VAL A 241 23.29 1.63 9.88
C VAL A 241 23.27 2.14 11.32
N GLY A 242 22.09 2.27 11.93
CA GLY A 242 21.92 2.67 13.33
C GLY A 242 21.87 4.17 13.58
N ASP A 243 21.74 4.99 12.53
CA ASP A 243 21.67 6.46 12.60
C ASP A 243 20.26 7.03 12.47
N GLY A 244 19.25 6.18 12.52
CA GLY A 244 17.84 6.57 12.43
C GLY A 244 17.28 6.59 11.01
N ILE A 245 18.08 6.21 10.00
CA ILE A 245 17.67 6.14 8.59
C ILE A 245 17.64 4.69 8.13
N GLY A 246 16.52 4.28 7.54
CA GLY A 246 16.35 2.97 6.94
C GLY A 246 15.89 3.04 5.49
N LEU A 247 16.21 1.99 4.75
CA LEU A 247 15.68 1.71 3.42
C LEU A 247 15.01 0.34 3.45
N SER A 248 13.77 0.27 3.02
CA SER A 248 13.07 -0.98 2.75
C SER A 248 12.82 -1.13 1.26
N GLU A 249 13.02 -2.33 0.73
CA GLU A 249 12.72 -2.67 -0.65
C GLU A 249 12.09 -4.05 -0.75
N ALA A 250 11.15 -4.24 -1.68
CA ALA A 250 10.57 -5.56 -1.94
C ALA A 250 10.19 -5.74 -3.41
N VAL A 251 10.24 -6.99 -3.83
CA VAL A 251 9.54 -7.47 -5.02
C VAL A 251 8.09 -7.73 -4.63
N LEU A 252 7.18 -7.26 -5.46
CA LEU A 252 5.72 -7.39 -5.28
C LEU A 252 5.21 -8.55 -6.12
N TYR A 253 4.36 -9.38 -5.51
CA TYR A 253 3.76 -10.56 -6.12
C TYR A 253 2.24 -10.57 -5.96
N ASP A 254 1.58 -11.27 -6.85
CA ASP A 254 0.32 -11.96 -6.60
C ASP A 254 0.53 -13.48 -6.74
N LEU A 255 -0.54 -14.26 -6.73
CA LEU A 255 -0.42 -15.74 -6.83
C LEU A 255 -0.05 -16.23 -8.25
N GLU A 256 -0.10 -15.35 -9.25
CA GLU A 256 0.27 -15.66 -10.64
C GLU A 256 1.73 -15.30 -10.96
N GLY A 257 2.40 -14.53 -10.08
CA GLY A 257 3.79 -14.16 -10.29
C GLY A 257 4.12 -12.74 -9.84
N ARG A 258 5.27 -12.27 -10.29
CA ARG A 258 5.73 -10.91 -10.02
C ARG A 258 4.84 -9.87 -10.69
N ILE A 259 4.56 -8.78 -9.95
CA ILE A 259 3.80 -7.61 -10.45
C ILE A 259 4.64 -6.33 -10.50
N GLY A 260 5.69 -6.25 -9.71
CA GLY A 260 6.51 -5.05 -9.67
C GLY A 260 7.52 -5.04 -8.54
N ARG A 261 7.88 -3.85 -8.14
CA ARG A 261 8.82 -3.57 -7.04
C ARG A 261 8.39 -2.32 -6.28
N GLY A 262 8.68 -2.29 -4.98
CA GLY A 262 8.48 -1.12 -4.13
C GLY A 262 9.71 -0.80 -3.31
N THR A 263 9.89 0.49 -2.99
CA THR A 263 10.91 1.00 -2.06
C THR A 263 10.28 2.00 -1.12
N ALA A 264 10.84 2.14 0.08
CA ALA A 264 10.42 3.11 1.07
C ALA A 264 11.61 3.60 1.91
N THR A 265 11.66 4.92 2.12
CA THR A 265 12.55 5.53 3.12
C THR A 265 11.89 5.45 4.49
N ILE A 266 12.63 4.97 5.47
CA ILE A 266 12.12 4.73 6.83
C ILE A 266 12.86 5.61 7.83
N LEU A 267 12.09 6.39 8.59
CA LEU A 267 12.59 7.02 9.80
C LEU A 267 12.50 6.01 10.95
N ILE A 268 13.61 5.82 11.65
CA ILE A 268 13.73 4.91 12.79
C ILE A 268 14.06 5.74 14.02
N ASP A 269 13.23 5.62 15.06
CA ASP A 269 13.43 6.33 16.31
C ASP A 269 13.17 5.40 17.51
N ARG A 270 13.71 5.73 18.65
CA ARG A 270 13.41 5.03 19.91
C ARG A 270 12.08 5.53 20.46
N ARG A 271 11.33 4.63 21.07
CA ARG A 271 10.15 4.98 21.86
C ARG A 271 10.53 5.54 23.21
#